data_f19bbc0e8a539f139b53d49653f3d43f
#
_entry.id   f19bbc0e8a539f139b53d49653f3d43f
#
_cell.length_a   1.000
_cell.length_b   1.000
_cell.length_c   1.000
_cell.angle_alpha   90.00
_cell.angle_beta   90.00
_cell.angle_gamma   90.00
#
_symmetry.space_group_name_H-M   'P 1'
#
loop_
_entity.id
_entity.type
_entity.pdbx_description
1 polymer ?
#
loop_
_entity_poly.entity_id
_entity_poly.type
_entity_poly.pdbx_seq_one_letter_code
_entity_poly.pdbx_strand_id
1 'polypeptide(L)'
;MKKNGIAEIHEECHARGPIEWDHMNRRRAGGALVSARTEGTKMTMKAKLGCYPIQFGPAAAELGGQALEGVVVKGDEVHTSWAGAAGAGVGVAACLAQAPGVIRTEYKSEEDLNVGGARICRSTVVLPKYEKITFGIDDTDVKEEGATWVLALQCGEACNIEGVEFLGMRLVQLNPKAPNKTTNCTGSALSFAVRPGKKEELIEFVKTFIEEHSVSPETGICYLEGLVMPESPYKKQIKTELLTAEYANAEAERIGVTFIDSANAKGRIGSLGALLWANDGVEAAGLFGEEA
;
A
#
# COMPACT_ATOMS: atom_id res chain seq x y z
N MET A 1 -0.22 -3.24 27.38
CA MET A 1 -1.07 -3.96 26.38
C MET A 1 -0.25 -4.06 25.11
N LYS A 2 0.04 -5.27 24.61
CA LYS A 2 0.67 -5.43 23.30
C LYS A 2 -0.31 -4.86 22.28
N LYS A 3 0.06 -3.83 21.53
CA LYS A 3 -0.69 -3.37 20.38
C LYS A 3 -0.85 -4.59 19.47
N ASN A 4 -2.08 -5.02 19.22
CA ASN A 4 -2.34 -6.05 18.22
C ASN A 4 -1.77 -5.53 16.90
N GLY A 5 -0.71 -6.16 16.40
CA GLY A 5 -0.06 -5.74 15.19
C GLY A 5 -1.01 -5.88 14.00
N ILE A 6 -0.75 -5.10 12.96
CA ILE A 6 -1.46 -5.15 11.68
C ILE A 6 -0.46 -5.61 10.62
N ALA A 7 -0.90 -6.48 9.73
CA ALA A 7 -0.20 -6.81 8.49
C ALA A 7 -0.97 -6.22 7.29
N GLU A 8 -0.25 -5.89 6.24
CA GLU A 8 -0.80 -5.54 4.94
C GLU A 8 -0.38 -6.61 3.94
N ILE A 9 -1.33 -7.13 3.17
CA ILE A 9 -1.11 -8.18 2.17
C ILE A 9 -1.53 -7.62 0.82
N HIS A 10 -0.64 -7.70 -0.14
CA HIS A 10 -0.91 -7.34 -1.53
C HIS A 10 -1.09 -8.60 -2.36
N GLU A 11 -2.15 -8.64 -3.15
CA GLU A 11 -2.45 -9.71 -4.08
C GLU A 11 -2.76 -9.13 -5.45
N GLU A 12 -2.23 -9.76 -6.48
CA GLU A 12 -2.55 -9.43 -7.87
C GLU A 12 -3.13 -10.65 -8.57
N CYS A 13 -4.21 -10.44 -9.31
CA CYS A 13 -4.84 -11.45 -10.14
C CYS A 13 -4.85 -10.97 -11.58
N HIS A 14 -4.60 -11.85 -12.55
CA HIS A 14 -4.66 -11.48 -13.96
C HIS A 14 -6.07 -11.14 -14.47
N ALA A 15 -7.09 -11.48 -13.68
CA ALA A 15 -8.49 -11.20 -14.00
C ALA A 15 -9.15 -10.32 -12.95
N ARG A 16 -9.83 -9.26 -13.40
CA ARG A 16 -10.49 -8.30 -12.52
C ARG A 16 -11.69 -8.90 -11.77
N GLY A 17 -12.53 -9.63 -12.46
CA GLY A 17 -13.74 -10.24 -11.85
C GLY A 17 -13.44 -11.15 -10.66
N PRO A 18 -12.51 -12.12 -10.74
CA PRO A 18 -12.13 -12.94 -9.61
C PRO A 18 -11.62 -12.16 -8.40
N ILE A 19 -10.77 -11.15 -8.58
CA ILE A 19 -10.22 -10.37 -7.46
C ILE A 19 -11.31 -9.57 -6.74
N GLU A 20 -12.26 -9.01 -7.47
CA GLU A 20 -13.42 -8.30 -6.91
C GLU A 20 -14.36 -9.25 -6.16
N TRP A 21 -14.56 -10.45 -6.69
CA TRP A 21 -15.35 -11.49 -6.02
C TRP A 21 -14.69 -11.94 -4.71
N ASP A 22 -13.38 -12.19 -4.73
CA ASP A 22 -12.61 -12.56 -3.55
C ASP A 22 -12.66 -11.47 -2.48
N HIS A 23 -12.52 -10.20 -2.87
CA HIS A 23 -12.68 -9.07 -1.97
C HIS A 23 -13.99 -9.12 -1.19
N MET A 24 -15.11 -9.28 -1.91
CA MET A 24 -16.45 -9.30 -1.29
C MET A 24 -16.64 -10.51 -0.40
N ASN A 25 -16.13 -11.68 -0.82
CA ASN A 25 -16.23 -12.91 -0.03
C ASN A 25 -15.39 -12.84 1.25
N ARG A 26 -14.15 -12.41 1.15
CA ARG A 26 -13.23 -12.26 2.29
C ARG A 26 -13.77 -11.26 3.32
N ARG A 27 -14.38 -10.17 2.89
CA ARG A 27 -15.04 -9.21 3.79
C ARG A 27 -16.22 -9.83 4.55
N ARG A 28 -17.03 -10.63 3.89
CA ARG A 28 -18.18 -11.32 4.53
C ARG A 28 -17.75 -12.41 5.49
N ALA A 29 -16.67 -13.10 5.18
CA ALA A 29 -16.19 -14.23 5.96
C ALA A 29 -15.65 -13.84 7.35
N GLY A 30 -15.32 -12.59 7.59
CA GLY A 30 -14.68 -12.16 8.85
C GLY A 30 -13.22 -12.62 8.94
N GLY A 31 -12.86 -13.35 9.99
CA GLY A 31 -11.50 -13.81 10.20
C GLY A 31 -10.54 -12.69 10.60
N ALA A 32 -9.31 -12.75 10.12
CA ALA A 32 -8.27 -11.79 10.41
C ALA A 32 -8.41 -10.46 9.65
N LEU A 33 -9.24 -10.42 8.59
CA LEU A 33 -9.37 -9.25 7.71
C LEU A 33 -9.99 -8.06 8.43
N VAL A 34 -9.32 -6.90 8.37
CA VAL A 34 -9.81 -5.61 8.89
C VAL A 34 -10.47 -4.81 7.77
N SER A 35 -9.77 -4.70 6.65
CA SER A 35 -10.24 -3.99 5.46
C SER A 35 -9.60 -4.58 4.20
N ALA A 36 -10.29 -4.44 3.08
CA ALA A 36 -9.74 -4.75 1.77
C ALA A 36 -10.17 -3.68 0.78
N ARG A 37 -9.33 -3.44 -0.22
CA ARG A 37 -9.58 -2.55 -1.34
C ARG A 37 -9.04 -3.17 -2.61
N THR A 38 -9.80 -3.05 -3.69
CA THR A 38 -9.38 -3.48 -5.03
C THR A 38 -9.20 -2.28 -5.94
N GLU A 39 -8.14 -2.30 -6.73
CA GLU A 39 -7.85 -1.32 -7.77
C GLU A 39 -7.39 -2.08 -9.02
N GLY A 40 -8.26 -2.16 -10.02
CA GLY A 40 -8.01 -2.98 -11.20
C GLY A 40 -7.85 -4.46 -10.83
N THR A 41 -6.66 -5.02 -11.06
CA THR A 41 -6.30 -6.42 -10.79
C THR A 41 -5.60 -6.62 -9.44
N LYS A 42 -5.40 -5.54 -8.67
CA LYS A 42 -4.71 -5.57 -7.38
C LYS A 42 -5.69 -5.46 -6.22
N MET A 43 -5.42 -6.20 -5.15
CA MET A 43 -6.12 -6.09 -3.87
C MET A 43 -5.12 -5.84 -2.74
N THR A 44 -5.40 -4.82 -1.95
CA THR A 44 -4.67 -4.53 -0.71
C THR A 44 -5.55 -4.87 0.48
N MET A 45 -5.08 -5.75 1.34
CA MET A 45 -5.77 -6.21 2.54
C MET A 45 -5.02 -5.77 3.79
N LYS A 46 -5.74 -5.26 4.79
CA LYS A 46 -5.21 -5.08 6.16
C LYS A 46 -5.79 -6.15 7.06
N ALA A 47 -4.95 -6.81 7.82
CA ALA A 47 -5.31 -7.93 8.68
C ALA A 47 -4.74 -7.76 10.09
N LYS A 48 -5.47 -8.24 11.09
CA LYS A 48 -4.98 -8.37 12.46
C LYS A 48 -4.03 -9.56 12.55
N LEU A 49 -2.96 -9.43 13.32
CA LEU A 49 -2.13 -10.58 13.67
C LEU A 49 -2.88 -11.51 14.64
N GLY A 50 -2.77 -12.83 14.41
CA GLY A 50 -3.45 -13.88 15.15
C GLY A 50 -4.38 -14.69 14.26
N CYS A 51 -5.14 -15.63 14.86
CA CYS A 51 -6.13 -16.47 14.20
C CYS A 51 -7.52 -16.11 14.74
N TYR A 52 -8.50 -16.06 13.85
CA TYR A 52 -9.85 -15.60 14.15
C TYR A 52 -10.88 -16.53 13.48
N PRO A 53 -12.08 -16.70 14.09
CA PRO A 53 -13.13 -17.50 13.49
C PRO A 53 -13.61 -16.88 12.19
N ILE A 54 -13.99 -17.75 11.26
CA ILE A 54 -14.53 -17.39 9.93
C ILE A 54 -15.93 -17.94 9.75
N GLN A 55 -16.69 -17.29 8.85
CA GLN A 55 -18.01 -17.72 8.41
C GLN A 55 -18.17 -17.46 6.91
N PHE A 56 -18.56 -18.45 6.14
CA PHE A 56 -18.83 -18.29 4.71
C PHE A 56 -20.26 -17.82 4.44
N GLY A 57 -20.36 -16.69 3.72
CA GLY A 57 -21.64 -16.13 3.29
C GLY A 57 -22.62 -15.91 4.44
N PRO A 58 -23.92 -15.81 4.17
CA PRO A 58 -24.93 -15.80 5.22
C PRO A 58 -25.18 -17.17 5.82
N ALA A 59 -24.77 -18.25 5.17
CA ALA A 59 -25.25 -19.60 5.52
C ALA A 59 -24.17 -20.63 5.63
N ALA A 60 -23.06 -20.64 5.23
CA ALA A 60 -22.09 -21.73 5.40
C ALA A 60 -21.34 -22.12 4.12
N ALA A 61 -20.69 -23.28 4.18
CA ALA A 61 -19.85 -23.82 3.13
C ALA A 61 -20.58 -24.05 1.79
N GLU A 62 -21.86 -24.32 1.83
CA GLU A 62 -22.68 -24.60 0.64
C GLU A 62 -22.74 -23.41 -0.33
N LEU A 63 -22.56 -22.20 0.16
CA LEU A 63 -22.54 -20.99 -0.68
C LEU A 63 -21.18 -20.67 -1.26
N GLY A 64 -20.14 -21.38 -0.82
CA GLY A 64 -18.76 -21.09 -1.18
C GLY A 64 -18.23 -19.82 -0.54
N GLY A 65 -16.97 -19.55 -0.75
CA GLY A 65 -16.31 -18.34 -0.27
C GLY A 65 -14.81 -18.55 0.04
N GLN A 66 -14.14 -17.44 0.23
CA GLN A 66 -12.75 -17.39 0.71
C GLN A 66 -12.66 -16.61 2.01
N ALA A 67 -11.72 -16.98 2.88
CA ALA A 67 -11.46 -16.31 4.13
C ALA A 67 -9.98 -16.31 4.47
N LEU A 68 -9.49 -15.22 5.07
CA LEU A 68 -8.22 -15.14 5.74
C LEU A 68 -8.43 -15.45 7.23
N GLU A 69 -8.12 -16.69 7.64
CA GLU A 69 -8.30 -17.14 9.03
C GLU A 69 -7.28 -16.53 9.98
N GLY A 70 -6.05 -16.28 9.52
CA GLY A 70 -5.01 -15.81 10.40
C GLY A 70 -3.78 -15.28 9.69
N VAL A 71 -3.03 -14.45 10.43
CA VAL A 71 -1.72 -13.94 10.03
C VAL A 71 -0.78 -14.02 11.21
N VAL A 72 0.36 -14.69 11.05
CA VAL A 72 1.38 -14.84 12.08
C VAL A 72 2.74 -14.48 11.50
N VAL A 73 3.49 -13.63 12.20
CA VAL A 73 4.88 -13.29 11.85
C VAL A 73 5.83 -14.16 12.63
N LYS A 74 6.75 -14.85 11.95
CA LYS A 74 7.78 -15.71 12.54
C LYS A 74 9.14 -15.34 11.93
N GLY A 75 9.92 -14.56 12.66
CA GLY A 75 11.20 -14.04 12.13
C GLY A 75 10.98 -13.21 10.88
N ASP A 76 11.57 -13.64 9.76
CA ASP A 76 11.48 -12.98 8.47
C ASP A 76 10.39 -13.56 7.55
N GLU A 77 9.47 -14.34 8.12
CA GLU A 77 8.34 -14.92 7.39
C GLU A 77 7.00 -14.40 7.91
N VAL A 78 6.04 -14.28 7.02
CA VAL A 78 4.63 -14.01 7.31
C VAL A 78 3.81 -15.21 6.88
N HIS A 79 3.18 -15.88 7.83
CA HIS A 79 2.31 -17.03 7.60
C HIS A 79 0.86 -16.55 7.52
N THR A 80 0.23 -16.70 6.35
CA THR A 80 -1.16 -16.34 6.12
C THR A 80 -1.98 -17.62 5.98
N SER A 81 -2.93 -17.84 6.90
CA SER A 81 -3.79 -19.03 6.88
C SER A 81 -5.10 -18.72 6.17
N TRP A 82 -5.41 -19.48 5.15
CA TRP A 82 -6.56 -19.29 4.27
C TRP A 82 -7.50 -20.49 4.34
N ALA A 83 -8.78 -20.20 4.14
CA ALA A 83 -9.79 -21.23 3.93
C ALA A 83 -10.64 -20.87 2.72
N GLY A 84 -11.02 -21.87 1.94
CA GLY A 84 -11.89 -21.73 0.78
C GLY A 84 -12.86 -22.88 0.65
N ALA A 85 -14.10 -22.58 0.29
CA ALA A 85 -15.14 -23.57 0.07
C ALA A 85 -15.60 -23.56 -1.38
N ALA A 86 -16.01 -24.72 -1.89
CA ALA A 86 -16.43 -24.94 -3.27
C ALA A 86 -15.34 -24.50 -4.29
N GLY A 87 -15.68 -23.79 -5.36
CA GLY A 87 -14.72 -23.28 -6.34
C GLY A 87 -13.64 -22.40 -5.75
N ALA A 88 -13.91 -21.67 -4.68
CA ALA A 88 -12.95 -20.86 -3.95
C ALA A 88 -11.87 -21.69 -3.24
N GLY A 89 -12.13 -22.97 -2.95
CA GLY A 89 -11.12 -23.90 -2.45
C GLY A 89 -9.96 -24.12 -3.42
N VAL A 90 -10.23 -24.12 -4.71
CA VAL A 90 -9.18 -24.17 -5.76
C VAL A 90 -8.30 -22.93 -5.67
N GLY A 91 -8.89 -21.75 -5.51
CA GLY A 91 -8.14 -20.51 -5.34
C GLY A 91 -7.19 -20.56 -4.14
N VAL A 92 -7.68 -21.04 -2.99
CA VAL A 92 -6.89 -21.12 -1.75
C VAL A 92 -5.81 -22.21 -1.82
N ALA A 93 -6.14 -23.41 -2.25
CA ALA A 93 -5.23 -24.54 -2.21
C ALA A 93 -4.25 -24.60 -3.39
N ALA A 94 -4.58 -23.98 -4.52
CA ALA A 94 -3.77 -24.04 -5.73
C ALA A 94 -3.29 -22.68 -6.22
N CYS A 95 -4.17 -21.68 -6.40
CA CYS A 95 -3.76 -20.41 -6.99
C CYS A 95 -2.88 -19.59 -6.05
N LEU A 96 -3.31 -19.35 -4.82
CA LEU A 96 -2.50 -18.62 -3.83
C LEU A 96 -1.21 -19.38 -3.50
N ALA A 97 -1.29 -20.71 -3.45
CA ALA A 97 -0.16 -21.58 -3.12
C ALA A 97 1.00 -21.48 -4.11
N GLN A 98 0.73 -21.11 -5.35
CA GLN A 98 1.71 -21.07 -6.44
C GLN A 98 1.99 -19.65 -6.95
N ALA A 99 1.46 -18.62 -6.25
CA ALA A 99 1.66 -17.25 -6.66
C ALA A 99 3.14 -16.83 -6.56
N PRO A 100 3.65 -16.00 -7.48
CA PRO A 100 4.96 -15.40 -7.34
C PRO A 100 5.12 -14.71 -5.98
N GLY A 101 6.30 -14.84 -5.38
CA GLY A 101 6.59 -14.29 -4.05
C GLY A 101 6.23 -15.22 -2.88
N VAL A 102 5.57 -16.35 -3.12
CA VAL A 102 5.33 -17.37 -2.09
C VAL A 102 6.61 -18.18 -1.85
N ILE A 103 7.05 -18.27 -0.60
CA ILE A 103 8.22 -19.10 -0.23
C ILE A 103 7.85 -20.57 -0.25
N ARG A 104 6.71 -20.91 0.37
CA ARG A 104 6.14 -22.27 0.43
C ARG A 104 4.68 -22.21 0.87
N THR A 105 3.99 -23.34 0.66
CA THR A 105 2.61 -23.53 1.16
C THR A 105 2.56 -24.78 2.02
N GLU A 106 1.87 -24.67 3.15
CA GLU A 106 1.70 -25.73 4.13
C GLU A 106 0.23 -26.14 4.17
N TYR A 107 -0.03 -27.44 4.16
CA TYR A 107 -1.37 -28.05 4.29
C TYR A 107 -1.42 -28.85 5.59
N LYS A 108 -2.54 -28.79 6.32
CA LYS A 108 -2.70 -29.51 7.58
C LYS A 108 -2.95 -31.00 7.36
N SER A 109 -3.56 -31.35 6.24
CA SER A 109 -3.85 -32.73 5.85
C SER A 109 -3.86 -32.88 4.34
N GLU A 110 -3.76 -34.12 3.84
CA GLU A 110 -3.92 -34.42 2.42
C GLU A 110 -5.34 -34.12 1.91
N GLU A 111 -6.33 -34.10 2.80
CA GLU A 111 -7.71 -33.72 2.46
C GLU A 111 -7.84 -32.27 1.99
N ASP A 112 -6.96 -31.40 2.45
CA ASP A 112 -6.93 -30.00 2.01
C ASP A 112 -6.53 -29.82 0.54
N LEU A 113 -5.97 -30.86 -0.08
CA LEU A 113 -5.65 -30.90 -1.52
C LEU A 113 -6.85 -31.37 -2.38
N ASN A 114 -7.91 -31.92 -1.77
CA ASN A 114 -9.14 -32.30 -2.43
C ASN A 114 -10.06 -31.09 -2.63
N VAL A 115 -9.77 -30.31 -3.66
CA VAL A 115 -10.47 -29.04 -3.95
C VAL A 115 -11.75 -29.24 -4.72
N GLY A 116 -12.74 -28.35 -4.48
CA GLY A 116 -14.01 -28.32 -5.21
C GLY A 116 -15.19 -28.95 -4.42
N GLY A 117 -16.37 -28.90 -5.02
CA GLY A 117 -17.61 -29.26 -4.34
C GLY A 117 -17.88 -28.37 -3.13
N ALA A 118 -18.64 -28.81 -2.15
CA ALA A 118 -18.94 -28.09 -0.91
C ALA A 118 -17.86 -28.25 0.16
N ARG A 119 -16.70 -28.79 -0.17
CA ARG A 119 -15.61 -29.02 0.77
C ARG A 119 -14.94 -27.71 1.15
N ILE A 120 -14.47 -27.63 2.39
CA ILE A 120 -13.62 -26.54 2.88
C ILE A 120 -12.18 -27.03 2.81
N CYS A 121 -11.37 -26.34 2.03
CA CYS A 121 -9.93 -26.56 1.92
C CYS A 121 -9.19 -25.47 2.65
N ARG A 122 -8.05 -25.81 3.29
CA ARG A 122 -7.21 -24.84 4.00
C ARG A 122 -5.77 -24.92 3.52
N SER A 123 -5.13 -23.77 3.49
CA SER A 123 -3.69 -23.69 3.25
C SER A 123 -3.07 -22.60 4.13
N THR A 124 -1.82 -22.75 4.47
CA THR A 124 -1.01 -21.67 5.03
C THR A 124 0.03 -21.28 4.00
N VAL A 125 -0.11 -20.07 3.45
CA VAL A 125 0.84 -19.51 2.50
C VAL A 125 1.89 -18.73 3.27
N VAL A 126 3.15 -19.08 3.07
CA VAL A 126 4.29 -18.46 3.74
C VAL A 126 4.95 -17.49 2.78
N LEU A 127 5.01 -16.26 3.19
CA LEU A 127 5.51 -15.11 2.44
C LEU A 127 6.74 -14.51 3.13
N PRO A 128 7.65 -13.88 2.41
CA PRO A 128 8.70 -13.08 3.03
C PRO A 128 8.10 -11.88 3.76
N LYS A 129 8.69 -11.53 4.90
CA LYS A 129 8.34 -10.30 5.62
C LYS A 129 8.98 -9.10 4.91
N TYR A 130 8.16 -8.07 4.73
CA TYR A 130 8.59 -6.75 4.27
C TYR A 130 8.20 -5.68 5.29
N GLU A 131 8.86 -4.55 5.22
CA GLU A 131 8.50 -3.29 5.85
C GLU A 131 8.00 -2.34 4.75
N LYS A 132 6.98 -1.55 5.03
CA LYS A 132 6.46 -0.59 4.04
C LYS A 132 7.13 0.75 4.24
N ILE A 133 7.62 1.33 3.16
CA ILE A 133 8.13 2.70 3.11
C ILE A 133 7.32 3.45 2.05
N THR A 134 6.80 4.60 2.45
CA THR A 134 6.07 5.49 1.55
C THR A 134 6.82 6.80 1.43
N PHE A 135 7.07 7.24 0.20
CA PHE A 135 7.67 8.53 -0.10
C PHE A 135 6.59 9.50 -0.59
N GLY A 136 6.76 10.77 -0.26
CA GLY A 136 6.06 11.87 -0.88
C GLY A 136 7.04 12.71 -1.69
N ILE A 137 6.65 13.09 -2.90
CA ILE A 137 7.48 13.84 -3.87
C ILE A 137 6.64 14.97 -4.46
N ASP A 138 7.20 16.17 -4.50
CA ASP A 138 6.53 17.31 -5.13
C ASP A 138 7.56 18.32 -5.70
N ASP A 139 7.05 19.19 -6.58
CA ASP A 139 7.83 20.30 -7.19
C ASP A 139 9.15 19.87 -7.86
N THR A 140 9.14 18.76 -8.61
CA THR A 140 10.29 18.34 -9.42
C THR A 140 10.32 18.98 -10.81
N ASP A 141 9.24 19.64 -11.20
CA ASP A 141 9.02 20.28 -12.51
C ASP A 141 8.95 21.80 -12.40
N VAL A 142 9.11 22.45 -13.53
CA VAL A 142 8.86 23.88 -13.74
C VAL A 142 7.76 24.06 -14.78
N LYS A 143 7.29 25.29 -15.03
CA LYS A 143 6.18 25.52 -15.97
C LYS A 143 6.49 25.09 -17.41
N GLU A 144 7.76 25.17 -17.76
CA GLU A 144 8.25 24.93 -19.11
C GLU A 144 8.70 23.49 -19.34
N GLU A 145 9.01 22.77 -18.27
CA GLU A 145 9.67 21.45 -18.37
C GLU A 145 9.36 20.54 -17.19
N GLY A 146 9.28 19.23 -17.46
CA GLY A 146 9.11 18.19 -16.48
C GLY A 146 7.65 17.88 -16.15
N ALA A 147 7.47 16.89 -15.30
CA ALA A 147 6.20 16.52 -14.66
C ALA A 147 6.49 15.64 -13.44
N THR A 148 6.18 16.13 -12.26
CA THR A 148 6.48 15.43 -10.99
C THR A 148 5.95 14.00 -10.96
N TRP A 149 4.72 13.75 -11.43
CA TRP A 149 4.15 12.41 -11.41
C TRP A 149 4.85 11.44 -12.37
N VAL A 150 5.34 11.92 -13.51
CA VAL A 150 6.10 11.11 -14.47
C VAL A 150 7.42 10.68 -13.86
N LEU A 151 8.16 11.64 -13.31
CA LEU A 151 9.45 11.38 -12.66
C LEU A 151 9.28 10.42 -11.47
N ALA A 152 8.25 10.63 -10.65
CA ALA A 152 7.95 9.74 -9.53
C ALA A 152 7.66 8.31 -10.00
N LEU A 153 6.84 8.13 -11.04
CA LEU A 153 6.55 6.80 -11.60
C LEU A 153 7.82 6.13 -12.15
N GLN A 154 8.62 6.88 -12.92
CA GLN A 154 9.89 6.38 -13.45
C GLN A 154 10.85 5.96 -12.33
N CYS A 155 10.92 6.72 -11.23
CA CYS A 155 11.70 6.35 -10.06
C CYS A 155 11.24 5.00 -9.47
N GLY A 156 9.93 4.83 -9.30
CA GLY A 156 9.37 3.58 -8.80
C GLY A 156 9.67 2.37 -9.70
N GLU A 157 9.50 2.53 -11.00
CA GLU A 157 9.72 1.47 -12.00
C GLU A 157 11.21 1.17 -12.23
N ALA A 158 12.10 2.15 -12.08
CA ALA A 158 13.54 1.98 -12.22
C ALA A 158 14.19 1.31 -11.00
N CYS A 159 13.49 1.20 -9.88
CA CYS A 159 14.02 0.58 -8.67
C CYS A 159 14.24 -0.92 -8.89
N ASN A 160 15.52 -1.32 -8.97
CA ASN A 160 15.93 -2.71 -9.17
C ASN A 160 16.84 -3.19 -8.02
N ILE A 161 16.46 -2.87 -6.79
CA ILE A 161 17.18 -3.29 -5.58
C ILE A 161 16.62 -4.65 -5.16
N GLU A 162 17.49 -5.64 -5.01
CA GLU A 162 17.09 -6.96 -4.54
C GLU A 162 16.44 -6.86 -3.15
N GLY A 163 15.23 -7.40 -3.02
CA GLY A 163 14.44 -7.33 -1.79
C GLY A 163 13.65 -6.04 -1.62
N VAL A 164 13.49 -5.26 -2.67
CA VAL A 164 12.62 -4.09 -2.71
C VAL A 164 11.58 -4.29 -3.81
N GLU A 165 10.30 -4.16 -3.47
CA GLU A 165 9.18 -4.29 -4.40
C GLU A 165 8.44 -2.95 -4.51
N PHE A 166 8.32 -2.42 -5.71
CA PHE A 166 7.51 -1.24 -5.98
C PHE A 166 6.02 -1.60 -5.94
N LEU A 167 5.28 -1.11 -4.96
CA LEU A 167 3.85 -1.40 -4.78
C LEU A 167 2.95 -0.53 -5.67
N GLY A 168 3.41 0.67 -6.00
CA GLY A 168 2.71 1.59 -6.87
C GLY A 168 2.87 3.06 -6.49
N MET A 169 2.36 3.92 -7.37
CA MET A 169 2.33 5.37 -7.23
C MET A 169 0.90 5.86 -7.05
N ARG A 170 0.73 6.89 -6.22
CA ARG A 170 -0.51 7.61 -6.06
C ARG A 170 -0.32 9.06 -6.46
N LEU A 171 -1.13 9.53 -7.42
CA LEU A 171 -1.23 10.96 -7.73
C LEU A 171 -2.25 11.59 -6.76
N VAL A 172 -1.85 12.65 -6.10
CA VAL A 172 -2.64 13.29 -5.05
C VAL A 172 -2.99 14.72 -5.47
N GLN A 173 -4.27 15.04 -5.54
CA GLN A 173 -4.72 16.41 -5.74
C GLN A 173 -4.46 17.21 -4.47
N LEU A 174 -3.72 18.30 -4.60
CA LEU A 174 -3.48 19.29 -3.55
C LEU A 174 -4.42 20.51 -3.77
N ASN A 175 -4.17 21.62 -3.05
CA ASN A 175 -5.00 22.82 -3.17
C ASN A 175 -4.82 23.49 -4.55
N PRO A 176 -5.82 23.45 -5.44
CA PRO A 176 -5.69 24.03 -6.80
C PRO A 176 -5.57 25.56 -6.78
N LYS A 177 -5.80 26.20 -5.64
CA LYS A 177 -5.69 27.67 -5.46
C LYS A 177 -4.28 28.10 -5.05
N ALA A 178 -3.33 27.16 -4.92
CA ALA A 178 -1.94 27.50 -4.58
C ALA A 178 -1.35 28.42 -5.67
N PRO A 179 -0.78 29.59 -5.31
CA PRO A 179 -0.37 30.61 -6.26
C PRO A 179 0.88 30.20 -7.05
N ASN A 180 1.72 29.36 -6.47
CA ASN A 180 3.02 28.99 -7.03
C ASN A 180 3.05 27.62 -7.72
N LYS A 181 1.88 27.02 -7.96
CA LYS A 181 1.79 25.75 -8.68
C LYS A 181 2.28 25.87 -10.14
N THR A 182 2.88 24.79 -10.65
CA THR A 182 3.28 24.74 -12.07
C THR A 182 2.06 24.68 -12.99
N THR A 183 1.21 23.65 -12.81
CA THR A 183 -0.04 23.49 -13.59
C THR A 183 -1.19 23.02 -12.72
N ASN A 184 -1.23 21.73 -12.36
CA ASN A 184 -2.39 21.08 -11.74
C ASN A 184 -2.39 21.08 -10.20
N CYS A 185 -1.30 21.42 -9.56
CA CYS A 185 -1.11 21.34 -8.11
C CYS A 185 -1.36 19.92 -7.58
N THR A 186 -0.56 18.97 -8.04
CA THR A 186 -0.61 17.58 -7.62
C THR A 186 0.75 17.13 -7.10
N GLY A 187 0.77 16.44 -5.98
CA GLY A 187 1.94 15.73 -5.50
C GLY A 187 1.86 14.23 -5.78
N SER A 188 2.98 13.53 -5.63
CA SER A 188 3.07 12.09 -5.89
C SER A 188 3.51 11.33 -4.65
N ALA A 189 2.91 10.18 -4.39
CA ALA A 189 3.34 9.27 -3.35
C ALA A 189 3.76 7.93 -3.95
N LEU A 190 4.95 7.45 -3.59
CA LEU A 190 5.46 6.11 -3.94
C LEU A 190 5.39 5.20 -2.74
N SER A 191 4.97 3.96 -2.92
CA SER A 191 4.99 2.94 -1.87
C SER A 191 5.86 1.76 -2.27
N PHE A 192 6.69 1.31 -1.34
CA PHE A 192 7.56 0.15 -1.52
C PHE A 192 7.40 -0.83 -0.37
N ALA A 193 7.53 -2.12 -0.68
CA ALA A 193 7.75 -3.18 0.28
C ALA A 193 9.25 -3.49 0.30
N VAL A 194 9.85 -3.48 1.48
CA VAL A 194 11.31 -3.49 1.64
C VAL A 194 11.72 -4.60 2.61
N ARG A 195 12.63 -5.47 2.20
CA ARG A 195 13.20 -6.49 3.09
C ARG A 195 14.01 -5.82 4.22
N PRO A 196 14.02 -6.43 5.42
CA PRO A 196 14.86 -5.93 6.51
C PRO A 196 16.32 -5.69 6.06
N GLY A 197 16.85 -4.51 6.37
CA GLY A 197 18.22 -4.11 6.02
C GLY A 197 18.40 -3.48 4.64
N LYS A 198 17.32 -3.28 3.87
CA LYS A 198 17.38 -2.63 2.54
C LYS A 198 16.83 -1.19 2.52
N LYS A 199 16.45 -0.68 3.68
CA LYS A 199 15.83 0.63 3.81
C LYS A 199 16.75 1.77 3.36
N GLU A 200 17.94 1.80 3.87
CA GLU A 200 18.91 2.86 3.61
C GLU A 200 19.29 2.91 2.11
N GLU A 201 19.44 1.75 1.49
CA GLU A 201 19.71 1.61 0.06
C GLU A 201 18.56 2.17 -0.79
N LEU A 202 17.31 1.89 -0.41
CA LEU A 202 16.13 2.45 -1.09
C LEU A 202 16.03 3.96 -0.89
N ILE A 203 16.25 4.47 0.32
CA ILE A 203 16.17 5.91 0.59
C ILE A 203 17.19 6.68 -0.25
N GLU A 204 18.42 6.19 -0.30
CA GLU A 204 19.49 6.81 -1.12
C GLU A 204 19.17 6.73 -2.61
N PHE A 205 18.66 5.60 -3.09
CA PHE A 205 18.21 5.44 -4.48
C PHE A 205 17.14 6.46 -4.85
N VAL A 206 16.06 6.56 -4.07
CA VAL A 206 14.96 7.49 -4.37
C VAL A 206 15.44 8.93 -4.34
N LYS A 207 16.22 9.30 -3.33
CA LYS A 207 16.81 10.64 -3.22
C LYS A 207 17.64 10.98 -4.44
N THR A 208 18.64 10.15 -4.74
CA THR A 208 19.56 10.37 -5.86
C THR A 208 18.83 10.43 -7.19
N PHE A 209 17.92 9.46 -7.44
CA PHE A 209 17.16 9.43 -8.68
C PHE A 209 16.33 10.70 -8.90
N ILE A 210 15.60 11.14 -7.87
CA ILE A 210 14.76 12.33 -7.98
C ILE A 210 15.61 13.60 -8.11
N GLU A 211 16.70 13.75 -7.32
CA GLU A 211 17.55 14.94 -7.38
C GLU A 211 18.29 15.05 -8.72
N GLU A 212 18.75 13.94 -9.31
CA GLU A 212 19.45 13.94 -10.59
C GLU A 212 18.56 14.25 -11.80
N HIS A 213 17.26 13.93 -11.71
CA HIS A 213 16.33 14.09 -12.84
C HIS A 213 15.32 15.23 -12.63
N SER A 214 15.31 15.86 -11.48
CA SER A 214 14.50 17.06 -11.23
C SER A 214 15.06 18.26 -11.97
N VAL A 215 14.18 19.07 -12.55
CA VAL A 215 14.52 20.35 -13.18
C VAL A 215 14.21 21.55 -12.29
N SER A 216 13.68 21.30 -11.10
CA SER A 216 13.27 22.33 -10.14
C SER A 216 14.21 22.42 -8.95
N PRO A 217 14.60 23.64 -8.51
CA PRO A 217 15.35 23.83 -7.26
C PRO A 217 14.45 23.69 -6.00
N GLU A 218 13.15 23.57 -6.18
CA GLU A 218 12.15 23.54 -5.10
C GLU A 218 11.68 22.13 -4.76
N THR A 219 12.35 21.10 -5.29
CA THR A 219 11.99 19.70 -5.10
C THR A 219 11.93 19.31 -3.62
N GLY A 220 10.80 18.77 -3.19
CA GLY A 220 10.59 18.22 -1.85
C GLY A 220 10.44 16.71 -1.89
N ILE A 221 11.19 16.03 -1.00
CA ILE A 221 11.13 14.57 -0.85
C ILE A 221 11.02 14.24 0.64
N CYS A 222 10.01 13.46 1.01
CA CYS A 222 9.90 12.94 2.37
C CYS A 222 9.55 11.45 2.37
N TYR A 223 9.75 10.79 3.49
CA TYR A 223 9.32 9.39 3.65
C TYR A 223 8.77 9.10 5.05
N LEU A 224 7.99 8.03 5.11
CA LEU A 224 7.45 7.44 6.34
C LEU A 224 7.58 5.92 6.28
N GLU A 225 7.99 5.33 7.41
CA GLU A 225 7.98 3.88 7.62
C GLU A 225 6.69 3.42 8.29
N GLY A 226 6.13 2.32 7.81
CA GLY A 226 4.99 1.65 8.43
C GLY A 226 3.73 1.63 7.59
N LEU A 227 2.72 0.91 8.10
CA LEU A 227 1.48 0.61 7.38
C LEU A 227 0.38 1.63 7.60
N VAL A 228 0.49 2.43 8.66
CA VAL A 228 -0.57 3.34 9.10
C VAL A 228 -0.08 4.77 8.94
N MET A 229 -0.79 5.52 8.11
CA MET A 229 -0.55 6.96 8.02
C MET A 229 -0.93 7.62 9.35
N PRO A 230 -0.08 8.52 9.88
CA PRO A 230 -0.36 9.22 11.11
C PRO A 230 -1.57 10.16 10.92
N GLU A 231 -2.35 10.31 11.98
CA GLU A 231 -3.41 11.31 11.99
C GLU A 231 -2.82 12.72 12.06
N SER A 232 -3.27 13.57 11.15
CA SER A 232 -2.79 14.92 11.02
C SER A 232 -3.87 15.83 10.42
N PRO A 233 -4.08 17.03 10.99
CA PRO A 233 -4.93 18.05 10.38
C PRO A 233 -4.38 18.51 9.03
N TYR A 234 -3.06 18.41 8.84
CA TYR A 234 -2.37 18.75 7.59
C TYR A 234 -2.96 18.02 6.38
N LYS A 235 -3.38 16.76 6.57
CA LYS A 235 -3.99 15.94 5.51
C LYS A 235 -5.21 16.63 4.86
N LYS A 236 -6.07 17.26 5.66
CA LYS A 236 -7.20 18.05 5.15
C LYS A 236 -6.72 19.40 4.62
N GLN A 237 -5.90 20.09 5.40
CA GLN A 237 -5.49 21.46 5.13
C GLN A 237 -4.74 21.60 3.80
N ILE A 238 -3.89 20.61 3.43
CA ILE A 238 -3.15 20.64 2.16
C ILE A 238 -4.07 20.71 0.93
N LYS A 239 -5.31 20.25 1.03
CA LYS A 239 -6.30 20.35 -0.05
C LYS A 239 -7.16 21.61 0.02
N THR A 240 -7.22 22.29 1.17
CA THR A 240 -8.20 23.38 1.42
C THR A 240 -7.57 24.72 1.76
N GLU A 241 -6.33 24.74 2.22
CA GLU A 241 -5.64 25.93 2.75
C GLU A 241 -4.33 26.18 2.01
N LEU A 242 -3.80 27.40 2.19
CA LEU A 242 -2.43 27.74 1.78
C LEU A 242 -1.52 27.50 2.98
N LEU A 243 -0.59 26.58 2.84
CA LEU A 243 0.33 26.17 3.91
C LEU A 243 1.73 26.73 3.66
N THR A 244 2.58 26.74 4.72
CA THR A 244 3.96 27.19 4.65
C THR A 244 4.94 26.03 4.85
N ALA A 245 6.19 26.22 4.38
CA ALA A 245 7.25 25.22 4.56
C ALA A 245 7.59 25.01 6.04
N GLU A 246 7.52 26.06 6.86
CA GLU A 246 7.76 26.00 8.30
C GLU A 246 6.71 25.11 8.98
N TYR A 247 5.44 25.24 8.58
CA TYR A 247 4.38 24.39 9.11
C TYR A 247 4.55 22.95 8.64
N ALA A 248 4.92 22.72 7.37
CA ALA A 248 5.20 21.37 6.88
C ALA A 248 6.34 20.70 7.66
N ASN A 249 7.44 21.43 7.92
CA ASN A 249 8.58 20.93 8.69
C ASN A 249 8.18 20.57 10.14
N ALA A 250 7.46 21.47 10.82
CA ALA A 250 7.01 21.23 12.22
C ALA A 250 6.03 20.05 12.31
N GLU A 251 5.13 19.93 11.34
CA GLU A 251 4.16 18.84 11.32
C GLU A 251 4.84 17.50 10.98
N ALA A 252 5.76 17.47 10.02
CA ALA A 252 6.52 16.27 9.71
C ALA A 252 7.28 15.73 10.93
N GLU A 253 7.97 16.61 11.66
CA GLU A 253 8.66 16.24 12.91
C GLU A 253 7.68 15.68 13.94
N ARG A 254 6.52 16.33 14.14
CA ARG A 254 5.48 15.89 15.09
C ARG A 254 4.95 14.50 14.79
N ILE A 255 4.81 14.15 13.50
CA ILE A 255 4.21 12.88 13.07
C ILE A 255 5.24 11.82 12.66
N GLY A 256 6.53 12.12 12.76
CA GLY A 256 7.62 11.17 12.48
C GLY A 256 7.89 10.95 10.98
N VAL A 257 7.56 11.93 10.12
CA VAL A 257 7.94 11.95 8.71
C VAL A 257 9.32 12.60 8.57
N THR A 258 10.18 12.03 7.74
CA THR A 258 11.54 12.52 7.51
C THR A 258 11.66 13.12 6.12
N PHE A 259 12.11 14.38 6.03
CA PHE A 259 12.54 14.98 4.77
C PHE A 259 13.98 14.57 4.44
N ILE A 260 14.22 14.27 3.16
CA ILE A 260 15.53 13.82 2.64
C ILE A 260 16.05 14.69 1.49
N ASP A 261 15.29 15.68 1.04
CA ASP A 261 15.72 16.67 0.05
C ASP A 261 16.88 17.52 0.57
N SER A 262 17.77 17.91 -0.32
CA SER A 262 18.97 18.70 0.01
C SER A 262 18.65 20.18 0.30
N ALA A 263 17.52 20.70 -0.17
CA ALA A 263 17.07 22.06 0.02
C ALA A 263 15.91 22.13 1.01
N ASN A 264 15.83 23.24 1.77
CA ASN A 264 14.62 23.54 2.56
C ASN A 264 13.54 24.13 1.63
N ALA A 265 13.08 23.32 0.70
CA ALA A 265 12.34 23.70 -0.48
C ALA A 265 10.82 23.79 -0.24
N LYS A 266 10.13 24.55 -1.10
CA LYS A 266 8.65 24.66 -1.04
C LYS A 266 7.95 23.35 -1.34
N GLY A 267 8.56 22.49 -2.15
CA GLY A 267 8.06 21.15 -2.45
C GLY A 267 7.86 20.26 -1.22
N ARG A 268 8.44 20.60 -0.07
CA ARG A 268 8.12 19.94 1.21
C ARG A 268 6.66 20.04 1.60
N ILE A 269 5.99 21.13 1.20
CA ILE A 269 4.56 21.32 1.49
C ILE A 269 3.75 20.24 0.78
N GLY A 270 3.93 20.10 -0.51
CA GLY A 270 3.15 19.15 -1.30
C GLY A 270 3.61 17.70 -1.11
N SER A 271 4.91 17.44 -0.92
CA SER A 271 5.42 16.09 -0.68
C SER A 271 4.87 15.49 0.62
N LEU A 272 4.81 16.25 1.72
CA LEU A 272 4.15 15.81 2.96
C LEU A 272 2.66 15.56 2.73
N GLY A 273 2.00 16.44 1.98
CA GLY A 273 0.59 16.27 1.62
C GLY A 273 0.34 15.00 0.82
N ALA A 274 1.14 14.76 -0.21
CA ALA A 274 1.04 13.56 -1.04
C ALA A 274 1.25 12.28 -0.22
N LEU A 275 2.26 12.25 0.65
CA LEU A 275 2.54 11.13 1.53
C LEU A 275 1.33 10.80 2.42
N LEU A 276 0.70 11.79 3.05
CA LEU A 276 -0.43 11.57 3.96
C LEU A 276 -1.68 11.04 3.27
N TRP A 277 -1.83 11.25 1.97
CA TRP A 277 -2.94 10.74 1.15
C TRP A 277 -2.61 9.43 0.42
N ALA A 278 -1.42 8.87 0.56
CA ALA A 278 -0.97 7.70 -0.21
C ALA A 278 -1.89 6.48 -0.13
N ASN A 279 -2.57 6.29 0.99
CA ASN A 279 -3.41 5.11 1.25
C ASN A 279 -4.92 5.33 0.99
N ASP A 280 -5.34 6.48 0.45
CA ASP A 280 -6.76 6.85 0.39
C ASP A 280 -7.48 6.55 -0.94
N GLY A 281 -6.83 5.81 -1.84
CA GLY A 281 -7.50 5.39 -3.09
C GLY A 281 -7.85 6.57 -3.99
N VAL A 282 -9.02 6.51 -4.60
CA VAL A 282 -9.50 7.54 -5.53
C VAL A 282 -9.74 8.88 -4.84
N GLU A 283 -10.06 8.90 -3.55
CA GLU A 283 -10.25 10.14 -2.77
C GLU A 283 -8.96 10.98 -2.70
N ALA A 284 -7.80 10.36 -2.87
CA ALA A 284 -6.54 11.09 -2.97
C ALA A 284 -6.49 11.98 -4.22
N ALA A 285 -7.09 11.53 -5.33
CA ALA A 285 -7.11 12.26 -6.60
C ALA A 285 -8.19 13.35 -6.67
N GLY A 286 -9.21 13.30 -5.80
CA GLY A 286 -10.29 14.27 -5.75
C GLY A 286 -9.95 15.53 -4.95
N LEU A 287 -10.78 16.57 -5.07
CA LEU A 287 -10.81 17.69 -4.15
C LEU A 287 -11.34 17.24 -2.79
N PHE A 288 -11.08 18.02 -1.75
CA PHE A 288 -11.58 17.68 -0.41
C PHE A 288 -13.12 17.74 -0.37
N GLY A 289 -13.75 16.60 -0.01
CA GLY A 289 -15.19 16.45 0.05
C GLY A 289 -15.88 16.18 -1.28
N GLU A 290 -15.12 15.93 -2.35
CA GLU A 290 -15.65 15.42 -3.61
C GLU A 290 -15.96 13.92 -3.46
N GLU A 291 -17.16 13.51 -3.87
CA GLU A 291 -17.56 12.09 -3.90
C GLU A 291 -17.02 11.42 -5.16
N ALA A 292 -16.52 10.20 -5.01
CA ALA A 292 -15.93 9.41 -6.10
C ALA A 292 -16.95 8.52 -6.80
#